data_c617dd39548b97105cfe0bc96d802b2a
#
_entry.id   c617dd39548b97105cfe0bc96d802b2a
#
_cell.length_a   1.000
_cell.length_b   1.000
_cell.length_c   1.000
_cell.angle_alpha   90.00
_cell.angle_beta   90.00
_cell.angle_gamma   90.00
#
_symmetry.space_group_name_H-M   'P 1'
#
loop_
_entity.id
_entity.type
_entity.pdbx_description
1 polymer ?
#
loop_
_entity_poly.entity_id
_entity_poly.type
_entity_poly.pdbx_seq_one_letter_code
_entity_poly.pdbx_strand_id
1 'polypeptide(L)' 'MTDYKKLYHLLFNAITDALEALGRLDMPAATHLLEDAQIKAEEIVIGGE' A
#
# COMPACT_ATOMS: atom_id res chain seq x y z
N MET A 1 -9.20 -15.02 10.32
CA MET A 1 -9.06 -13.70 10.94
C MET A 1 -8.07 -12.85 10.15
N THR A 2 -8.38 -11.59 9.92
CA THR A 2 -7.51 -10.70 9.17
C THR A 2 -6.20 -10.42 9.90
N ASP A 3 -5.08 -10.52 9.18
CA ASP A 3 -3.77 -10.21 9.75
C ASP A 3 -3.54 -8.71 9.69
N TYR A 4 -3.98 -8.00 10.72
CA TYR A 4 -3.89 -6.55 10.77
C TYR A 4 -2.44 -6.05 10.84
N LYS A 5 -1.53 -6.82 11.43
CA LYS A 5 -0.13 -6.45 11.50
C LYS A 5 0.49 -6.43 10.10
N LYS A 6 0.21 -7.45 9.31
CA LYS A 6 0.67 -7.53 7.93
C LYS A 6 0.06 -6.41 7.11
N LEU A 7 -1.24 -6.15 7.31
CA LEU A 7 -1.95 -5.08 6.62
C LEU A 7 -1.34 -3.71 6.96
N TYR A 8 -1.06 -3.47 8.23
CA TYR A 8 -0.44 -2.23 8.69
C TYR A 8 0.91 -2.01 7.98
N HIS A 9 1.78 -3.02 8.01
CA HIS A 9 3.10 -2.89 7.40
C HIS A 9 3.03 -2.65 5.91
N LEU A 10 2.13 -3.34 5.23
CA LEU A 10 1.95 -3.17 3.79
C LEU A 10 1.54 -1.73 3.46
N LEU A 11 0.54 -1.21 4.17
CA LEU A 11 0.05 0.14 3.91
C LEU A 11 1.06 1.20 4.32
N PHE A 12 1.72 1.02 5.46
CA PHE A 12 2.74 1.95 5.92
C PHE A 12 3.88 2.06 4.91
N ASN A 13 4.38 0.91 4.45
CA ASN A 13 5.48 0.89 3.48
C ASN A 13 5.06 1.52 2.16
N ALA A 14 3.83 1.28 1.71
CA ALA A 14 3.32 1.87 0.47
C ALA A 14 3.24 3.38 0.58
N ILE A 15 2.80 3.89 1.72
CA ILE A 15 2.73 5.34 1.96
C ILE A 15 4.13 5.95 1.93
N THR A 16 5.10 5.30 2.59
CA THR A 16 6.49 5.75 2.61
C THR A 16 7.05 5.84 1.19
N ASP A 17 6.84 4.77 0.41
CA ASP A 17 7.33 4.73 -0.97
C ASP A 17 6.65 5.79 -1.84
N ALA A 18 5.35 5.99 -1.64
CA ALA A 18 4.61 7.00 -2.37
C ALA A 18 5.11 8.42 -2.04
N LEU A 19 5.41 8.67 -0.77
CA LEU A 19 5.96 9.96 -0.35
C LEU A 19 7.33 10.21 -0.99
N GLU A 20 8.16 9.19 -1.09
CA GLU A 20 9.45 9.29 -1.77
C GLU A 20 9.27 9.61 -3.25
N ALA A 21 8.31 8.94 -3.90
CA ALA A 21 8.01 9.21 -5.30
C ALA A 21 7.54 10.65 -5.51
N LEU A 22 6.69 11.14 -4.63
CA LEU A 22 6.23 12.53 -4.68
C LEU A 22 7.38 13.51 -4.46
N GLY A 23 8.32 13.17 -3.58
CA GLY A 23 9.52 13.98 -3.36
C GLY A 23 10.40 14.10 -4.60
N ARG A 24 10.34 13.10 -5.48
CA ARG A 24 11.02 13.10 -6.78
C ARG A 24 10.15 13.68 -7.89
N LEU A 25 8.96 14.16 -7.56
CA LEU A 25 7.97 14.64 -8.52
C LEU A 25 7.54 13.55 -9.51
N ASP A 26 7.55 12.31 -9.06
CA ASP A 26 7.13 11.16 -9.87
C ASP A 26 5.70 10.78 -9.51
N MET A 27 4.76 11.56 -10.02
CA MET A 27 3.34 11.37 -9.73
C MET A 27 2.78 10.02 -10.21
N PRO A 28 3.13 9.56 -11.43
CA PRO A 28 2.65 8.24 -11.87
C PRO A 28 3.10 7.11 -10.96
N ALA A 29 4.35 7.14 -10.50
CA ALA A 29 4.85 6.11 -9.58
C ALA A 29 4.11 6.15 -8.25
N ALA A 30 3.88 7.33 -7.69
CA ALA A 30 3.15 7.48 -6.44
C ALA A 30 1.74 6.92 -6.57
N THR A 31 1.05 7.25 -7.67
CA THR A 31 -0.30 6.77 -7.93
C THR A 31 -0.34 5.24 -8.02
N HIS A 32 0.57 4.65 -8.76
CA HIS A 32 0.65 3.19 -8.89
C HIS A 32 0.94 2.50 -7.56
N LEU A 33 1.83 3.06 -6.76
CA LEU A 33 2.16 2.49 -5.45
C LEU A 33 0.95 2.48 -4.54
N LEU A 34 0.18 3.55 -4.52
CA LEU A 34 -1.01 3.64 -3.69
C LEU A 34 -2.13 2.72 -4.18
N GLU A 35 -2.37 2.68 -5.48
CA GLU A 35 -3.39 1.79 -6.06
C GLU A 35 -3.07 0.33 -5.81
N ASP A 36 -1.81 -0.06 -6.03
CA ASP A 36 -1.36 -1.43 -5.79
C ASP A 36 -1.52 -1.81 -4.32
N ALA A 37 -1.21 -0.88 -3.42
CA ALA A 37 -1.36 -1.11 -1.99
C ALA A 37 -2.83 -1.37 -1.62
N GLN A 38 -3.75 -0.63 -2.21
CA GLN A 38 -5.18 -0.84 -1.95
C GLN A 38 -5.63 -2.23 -2.41
N ILE A 39 -5.19 -2.65 -3.59
CA ILE A 39 -5.53 -3.98 -4.11
C ILE A 39 -5.00 -5.06 -3.19
N LYS A 40 -3.73 -4.96 -2.80
CA LYS A 40 -3.11 -5.95 -1.90
C LYS A 40 -3.74 -5.95 -0.52
N ALA A 41 -4.11 -4.78 -0.01
CA ALA A 41 -4.77 -4.67 1.28
C ALA A 41 -6.13 -5.38 1.26
N GLU A 42 -6.90 -5.20 0.19
CA GLU A 42 -8.17 -5.89 0.05
C GLU A 42 -8.00 -7.41 -0.02
N GLU A 43 -6.98 -7.88 -0.71
CA GLU A 43 -6.68 -9.32 -0.79
C GLU A 43 -6.39 -9.88 0.60
N ILE A 44 -5.67 -9.14 1.44
CA ILE A 44 -5.37 -9.59 2.80
C ILE A 44 -6.65 -9.67 3.62
N VAL A 45 -7.52 -8.67 3.52
CA VAL A 45 -8.78 -8.65 4.26
C VAL A 45 -9.69 -9.79 3.82
N ILE A 46 -9.86 -9.96 2.50
CA ILE A 46 -10.72 -11.02 1.96
C ILE A 46 -10.14 -12.39 2.27
N GLY A 47 -8.84 -12.56 2.08
CA GLY A 47 -8.18 -13.84 2.33
C GLY A 47 -8.09 -14.21 3.81
N GLY A 48 -8.21 -13.23 4.70
CA GLY A 48 -8.14 -13.45 6.13
C GLY A 48 -9.45 -13.92 6.76
N GLU A 49 -10.50 -13.92 5.97
CA GLU A 49 -11.80 -14.41 6.44
C GLU A 49 -11.83 -15.95 6.35
#